data_9a153bf2c63f7008d42c35919a0eb80f
#
_entry.id   9a153bf2c63f7008d42c35919a0eb80f
#
_cell.length_a   1.000
_cell.length_b   1.000
_cell.length_c   1.000
_cell.angle_alpha   90.00
_cell.angle_beta   90.00
_cell.angle_gamma   90.00
#
_symmetry.space_group_name_H-M   'P 1'
#
loop_
_entity.id
_entity.type
_entity.pdbx_description
1 polymer ?
#
loop_
_entity_poly.entity_id
_entity_poly.type
_entity_poly.pdbx_seq_one_letter_code
_entity_poly.pdbx_strand_id
1 'polypeptide(L)'
;MANGRFISYARVSTVSQGKSGLGLEAQRTAILAYLNGGNWKLLGEFVEVESGANDDRPELAKALAACRLHRATLLVAKTDRLSRDTHHLLGLEKAGYNYIAVDMPEAGDFERQIRQAVAQEERRMISDRTRTALAAAKARGVKLGGWRGGPFPDAALGGAARRQQADTFAREVVGPTLAGMRDAGSSLSAMASEMNRRAIPTAQDGKWTATAVRRVLARLD
;
A
#
# COMPACT_ATOMS: atom_id res chain seq x y z
N MET A 1 -1.26 -20.10 7.15
CA MET A 1 -0.93 -19.38 8.41
C MET A 1 -0.59 -17.95 8.08
N ALA A 2 -1.20 -16.99 8.78
CA ALA A 2 -0.96 -15.57 8.55
C ALA A 2 0.49 -15.21 8.91
N ASN A 3 1.13 -14.37 8.10
CA ASN A 3 2.50 -13.89 8.33
C ASN A 3 2.58 -12.41 7.95
N GLY A 4 3.21 -11.61 8.79
CA GLY A 4 3.46 -10.21 8.52
C GLY A 4 2.79 -9.22 9.46
N ARG A 5 2.61 -7.98 8.97
CA ARG A 5 2.02 -6.87 9.73
C ARG A 5 0.61 -6.61 9.22
N PHE A 6 -0.31 -6.48 10.13
CA PHE A 6 -1.72 -6.30 9.84
C PHE A 6 -2.32 -5.13 10.58
N ILE A 7 -3.32 -4.52 9.97
CA ILE A 7 -4.19 -3.51 10.56
C ILE A 7 -5.62 -3.98 10.32
N SER A 8 -6.44 -4.03 11.37
CA SER A 8 -7.83 -4.42 11.22
C SER A 8 -8.74 -3.22 11.03
N TYR A 9 -9.74 -3.37 10.19
CA TYR A 9 -10.81 -2.43 9.99
C TYR A 9 -12.16 -3.14 10.15
N ALA A 10 -13.00 -2.58 11.01
CA ALA A 10 -14.36 -3.05 11.24
C ALA A 10 -15.36 -1.92 10.99
N ARG A 11 -16.55 -2.27 10.48
CA ARG A 11 -17.63 -1.32 10.23
C ARG A 11 -18.93 -1.79 10.85
N VAL A 12 -19.62 -0.91 11.57
CA VAL A 12 -20.95 -1.14 12.15
C VAL A 12 -21.92 -0.07 11.66
N SER A 13 -23.16 -0.46 11.36
CA SER A 13 -24.14 0.37 10.65
C SER A 13 -24.96 1.31 11.50
N THR A 14 -24.90 1.23 12.85
CA THR A 14 -25.59 2.15 13.76
C THR A 14 -24.90 2.25 15.10
N VAL A 15 -25.08 3.40 15.78
CA VAL A 15 -24.60 3.61 17.14
C VAL A 15 -25.16 2.57 18.12
N SER A 16 -26.37 2.03 17.87
CA SER A 16 -26.98 0.97 18.70
C SER A 16 -26.29 -0.38 18.50
N GLN A 17 -25.92 -0.75 17.28
CA GLN A 17 -25.13 -1.97 17.00
C GLN A 17 -23.69 -1.81 17.50
N GLY A 18 -23.10 -0.62 17.41
CA GLY A 18 -21.82 -0.31 18.02
C GLY A 18 -21.87 -0.38 19.55
N LYS A 19 -23.00 0.00 20.19
CA LYS A 19 -23.19 -0.10 21.62
C LYS A 19 -23.51 -1.52 22.12
N SER A 20 -24.21 -2.34 21.34
CA SER A 20 -24.45 -3.75 21.70
C SER A 20 -23.19 -4.63 21.58
N GLY A 21 -22.20 -4.18 20.82
CA GLY A 21 -20.90 -4.87 20.66
C GLY A 21 -20.96 -6.15 19.80
N LEU A 22 -22.09 -6.82 19.71
CA LEU A 22 -22.22 -8.14 19.09
C LEU A 22 -21.69 -8.22 17.66
N GLY A 23 -22.00 -7.23 16.82
CA GLY A 23 -21.50 -7.20 15.44
C GLY A 23 -20.00 -6.91 15.33
N LEU A 24 -19.45 -6.11 16.23
CA LEU A 24 -18.02 -5.79 16.29
C LEU A 24 -17.21 -6.96 16.86
N GLU A 25 -17.70 -7.59 17.92
CA GLU A 25 -17.05 -8.77 18.52
C GLU A 25 -16.96 -9.93 17.53
N ALA A 26 -18.02 -10.18 16.74
CA ALA A 26 -17.99 -11.21 15.71
C ALA A 26 -16.94 -10.92 14.64
N GLN A 27 -16.77 -9.65 14.22
CA GLN A 27 -15.73 -9.25 13.28
C GLN A 27 -14.33 -9.43 13.88
N ARG A 28 -14.11 -9.02 15.12
CA ARG A 28 -12.85 -9.23 15.85
C ARG A 28 -12.50 -10.71 15.97
N THR A 29 -13.48 -11.53 16.38
CA THR A 29 -13.28 -12.98 16.52
C THR A 29 -12.88 -13.62 15.19
N ALA A 30 -13.53 -13.25 14.09
CA ALA A 30 -13.18 -13.76 12.76
C ALA A 30 -11.74 -13.36 12.37
N ILE A 31 -11.34 -12.12 12.59
CA ILE A 31 -9.98 -11.63 12.29
C ILE A 31 -8.94 -12.36 13.15
N LEU A 32 -9.18 -12.52 14.46
CA LEU A 32 -8.27 -13.23 15.35
C LEU A 32 -8.16 -14.72 15.02
N ALA A 33 -9.25 -15.36 14.63
CA ALA A 33 -9.26 -16.74 14.16
C ALA A 33 -8.41 -16.92 12.89
N TYR A 34 -8.50 -15.99 11.95
CA TYR A 34 -7.65 -15.98 10.74
C TYR A 34 -6.16 -15.82 11.08
N LEU A 35 -5.84 -14.94 12.02
CA LEU A 35 -4.48 -14.67 12.44
C LEU A 35 -3.89 -15.81 13.29
N ASN A 36 -4.72 -16.67 13.87
CA ASN A 36 -4.31 -17.73 14.79
C ASN A 36 -3.28 -18.70 14.15
N GLY A 37 -2.19 -18.95 14.85
CA GLY A 37 -1.17 -19.94 14.49
C GLY A 37 -0.10 -19.44 13.49
N GLY A 38 -0.08 -18.15 13.12
CA GLY A 38 0.92 -17.55 12.22
C GLY A 38 1.96 -16.68 12.93
N ASN A 39 2.99 -16.27 12.20
CA ASN A 39 3.96 -15.27 12.64
C ASN A 39 3.47 -13.87 12.19
N TRP A 40 2.65 -13.24 12.99
CA TRP A 40 1.96 -12.00 12.64
C TRP A 40 2.04 -10.97 13.77
N LYS A 41 1.81 -9.71 13.39
CA LYS A 41 1.66 -8.60 14.33
C LYS A 41 0.49 -7.72 13.91
N LEU A 42 -0.54 -7.65 14.76
CA LEU A 42 -1.63 -6.68 14.61
C LEU A 42 -1.16 -5.34 15.19
N LEU A 43 -1.05 -4.30 14.34
CA LEU A 43 -0.49 -3.01 14.70
C LEU A 43 -1.54 -2.01 15.16
N GLY A 44 -2.79 -2.21 14.78
CA GLY A 44 -3.88 -1.33 15.16
C GLY A 44 -5.24 -1.86 14.70
N GLU A 45 -6.29 -1.34 15.32
CA GLU A 45 -7.67 -1.60 14.97
C GLU A 45 -8.38 -0.26 14.75
N PHE A 46 -9.14 -0.16 13.66
CA PHE A 46 -9.95 1.00 13.31
C PHE A 46 -11.41 0.56 13.17
N VAL A 47 -12.29 1.31 13.83
CA VAL A 47 -13.73 0.98 13.86
C VAL A 47 -14.52 2.15 13.32
N GLU A 48 -15.19 1.95 12.19
CA GLU A 48 -16.09 2.90 11.56
C GLU A 48 -17.52 2.69 12.06
N VAL A 49 -18.14 3.74 12.56
CA VAL A 49 -19.54 3.74 12.92
C VAL A 49 -20.30 4.53 11.85
N GLU A 50 -20.98 3.83 10.95
CA GLU A 50 -21.74 4.43 9.88
C GLU A 50 -23.02 5.06 10.42
N SER A 51 -23.16 6.38 10.28
CA SER A 51 -24.36 7.11 10.66
C SER A 51 -25.13 7.56 9.41
N GLY A 52 -26.19 6.80 9.05
CA GLY A 52 -27.13 7.22 7.99
C GLY A 52 -26.56 7.26 6.57
N ALA A 53 -26.92 8.32 5.83
CA ALA A 53 -26.60 8.47 4.40
C ALA A 53 -25.18 9.02 4.10
N ASN A 54 -24.33 9.17 5.10
CA ASN A 54 -23.00 9.72 4.90
C ASN A 54 -22.01 8.60 4.59
N ASP A 55 -21.43 8.64 3.36
CA ASP A 55 -20.44 7.67 2.87
C ASP A 55 -18.98 8.06 3.24
N ASP A 56 -18.84 9.06 4.12
CA ASP A 56 -17.55 9.51 4.64
C ASP A 56 -17.00 8.48 5.61
N ARG A 57 -15.75 8.02 5.38
CA ARG A 57 -15.10 6.93 6.12
C ARG A 57 -13.76 7.37 6.69
N PRO A 58 -13.77 8.27 7.69
CA PRO A 58 -12.54 8.80 8.25
C PRO A 58 -11.66 7.73 8.90
N GLU A 59 -12.27 6.70 9.52
CA GLU A 59 -11.50 5.62 10.13
C GLU A 59 -10.88 4.69 9.08
N LEU A 60 -11.53 4.46 7.93
CA LEU A 60 -10.92 3.76 6.81
C LEU A 60 -9.71 4.53 6.27
N ALA A 61 -9.83 5.85 6.11
CA ALA A 61 -8.72 6.68 5.65
C ALA A 61 -7.51 6.59 6.61
N LYS A 62 -7.75 6.62 7.94
CA LYS A 62 -6.70 6.43 8.95
C LYS A 62 -6.10 5.02 8.89
N ALA A 63 -6.92 3.98 8.72
CA ALA A 63 -6.46 2.59 8.58
C ALA A 63 -5.55 2.44 7.35
N LEU A 64 -5.93 3.01 6.21
CA LEU A 64 -5.14 2.97 4.98
C LEU A 64 -3.81 3.75 5.13
N ALA A 65 -3.84 4.92 5.75
CA ALA A 65 -2.62 5.68 6.05
C ALA A 65 -1.66 4.88 6.96
N ALA A 66 -2.19 4.20 7.97
CA ALA A 66 -1.42 3.31 8.84
C ALA A 66 -0.88 2.08 8.08
N CYS A 67 -1.67 1.48 7.18
CA CYS A 67 -1.19 0.40 6.30
C CYS A 67 -0.01 0.87 5.45
N ARG A 68 -0.08 2.05 4.86
CA ARG A 68 0.99 2.63 4.05
C ARG A 68 2.25 2.92 4.88
N LEU A 69 2.07 3.51 6.09
CA LEU A 69 3.16 3.85 7.00
C LEU A 69 3.92 2.61 7.47
N HIS A 70 3.21 1.54 7.83
CA HIS A 70 3.79 0.32 8.38
C HIS A 70 4.02 -0.79 7.34
N ARG A 71 3.67 -0.56 6.07
CA ARG A 71 3.63 -1.59 5.02
C ARG A 71 2.85 -2.81 5.50
N ALA A 72 1.70 -2.56 6.08
CA ALA A 72 0.83 -3.58 6.64
C ALA A 72 -0.30 -3.91 5.67
N THR A 73 -0.86 -5.11 5.79
CA THR A 73 -2.06 -5.55 5.08
C THR A 73 -3.29 -5.19 5.89
N LEU A 74 -4.31 -4.62 5.23
CA LEU A 74 -5.60 -4.35 5.83
C LEU A 74 -6.40 -5.65 5.98
N LEU A 75 -6.88 -5.94 7.18
CA LEU A 75 -7.79 -7.06 7.44
C LEU A 75 -9.20 -6.55 7.67
N VAL A 76 -10.15 -7.18 6.99
CA VAL A 76 -11.59 -6.96 7.20
C VAL A 76 -12.28 -8.32 7.39
N ALA A 77 -13.28 -8.37 8.24
CA ALA A 77 -14.00 -9.63 8.48
C ALA A 77 -14.74 -10.10 7.23
N LYS A 78 -15.30 -9.16 6.45
CA LYS A 78 -16.02 -9.43 5.19
C LYS A 78 -15.76 -8.31 4.19
N THR A 79 -15.76 -8.64 2.90
CA THR A 79 -15.56 -7.68 1.80
C THR A 79 -16.61 -6.56 1.82
N ASP A 80 -17.85 -6.82 2.17
CA ASP A 80 -18.93 -5.84 2.25
C ASP A 80 -18.73 -4.80 3.37
N ARG A 81 -17.85 -5.07 4.33
CA ARG A 81 -17.43 -4.11 5.36
C ARG A 81 -16.44 -3.09 4.82
N LEU A 82 -15.63 -3.48 3.85
CA LEU A 82 -14.71 -2.55 3.19
C LEU A 82 -15.42 -1.73 2.11
N SER A 83 -16.06 -2.38 1.16
CA SER A 83 -16.89 -1.73 0.15
C SER A 83 -17.84 -2.74 -0.51
N ARG A 84 -19.00 -2.25 -0.95
CA ARG A 84 -19.90 -2.96 -1.86
C ARG A 84 -19.60 -2.63 -3.32
N ASP A 85 -18.84 -1.57 -3.56
CA ASP A 85 -18.46 -1.12 -4.88
C ASP A 85 -17.11 -1.72 -5.29
N THR A 86 -17.14 -2.53 -6.33
CA THR A 86 -15.94 -3.16 -6.90
C THR A 86 -14.95 -2.13 -7.44
N HIS A 87 -15.41 -0.98 -7.95
CA HIS A 87 -14.53 0.10 -8.41
C HIS A 87 -13.71 0.70 -7.28
N HIS A 88 -14.30 0.85 -6.10
CA HIS A 88 -13.59 1.33 -4.92
C HIS A 88 -12.50 0.33 -4.50
N LEU A 89 -12.79 -0.97 -4.47
CA LEU A 89 -11.82 -2.02 -4.15
C LEU A 89 -10.66 -2.05 -5.15
N LEU A 90 -10.97 -1.96 -6.44
CA LEU A 90 -9.94 -1.84 -7.51
C LEU A 90 -9.11 -0.56 -7.36
N GLY A 91 -9.71 0.53 -6.90
CA GLY A 91 -9.02 1.78 -6.59
C GLY A 91 -7.98 1.61 -5.50
N LEU A 92 -8.30 0.91 -4.42
CA LEU A 92 -7.38 0.60 -3.33
C LEU A 92 -6.19 -0.23 -3.81
N GLU A 93 -6.44 -1.26 -4.62
CA GLU A 93 -5.37 -2.08 -5.19
C GLU A 93 -4.46 -1.29 -6.15
N LYS A 94 -5.03 -0.46 -7.02
CA LYS A 94 -4.27 0.43 -7.91
C LYS A 94 -3.42 1.43 -7.13
N ALA A 95 -3.91 1.87 -5.96
CA ALA A 95 -3.16 2.72 -5.04
C ALA A 95 -2.09 1.96 -4.22
N GLY A 96 -1.94 0.64 -4.45
CA GLY A 96 -0.91 -0.20 -3.82
C GLY A 96 -1.27 -0.68 -2.42
N TYR A 97 -2.54 -0.64 -2.03
CA TYR A 97 -2.98 -1.19 -0.75
C TYR A 97 -3.29 -2.69 -0.88
N ASN A 98 -2.73 -3.48 0.02
CA ASN A 98 -3.09 -4.88 0.17
C ASN A 98 -4.19 -5.02 1.21
N TYR A 99 -5.24 -5.78 0.89
CA TYR A 99 -6.27 -6.12 1.85
C TYR A 99 -6.64 -7.60 1.77
N ILE A 100 -7.14 -8.15 2.87
CA ILE A 100 -7.64 -9.53 2.99
C ILE A 100 -9.01 -9.48 3.67
N ALA A 101 -10.01 -10.05 3.01
CA ALA A 101 -11.30 -10.33 3.62
C ALA A 101 -11.28 -11.75 4.20
N VAL A 102 -11.49 -11.85 5.50
CA VAL A 102 -11.28 -13.10 6.25
C VAL A 102 -12.30 -14.18 5.91
N ASP A 103 -13.49 -13.78 5.48
CA ASP A 103 -14.53 -14.71 5.02
C ASP A 103 -14.19 -15.37 3.67
N MET A 104 -13.29 -14.78 2.88
CA MET A 104 -12.84 -15.29 1.58
C MET A 104 -11.34 -14.99 1.38
N PRO A 105 -10.45 -15.54 2.20
CA PRO A 105 -9.03 -15.17 2.19
C PRO A 105 -8.33 -15.52 0.87
N GLU A 106 -8.82 -16.51 0.15
CA GLU A 106 -8.26 -16.97 -1.12
C GLU A 106 -8.84 -16.24 -2.35
N ALA A 107 -9.98 -15.52 -2.20
CA ALA A 107 -10.60 -14.82 -3.32
C ALA A 107 -9.68 -13.77 -3.92
N GLY A 108 -8.96 -13.02 -3.09
CA GLY A 108 -7.95 -12.06 -3.53
C GLY A 108 -6.75 -12.71 -4.21
N ASP A 109 -6.38 -13.93 -3.84
CA ASP A 109 -5.29 -14.68 -4.47
C ASP A 109 -5.71 -15.24 -5.83
N PHE A 110 -6.93 -15.77 -5.92
CA PHE A 110 -7.49 -16.28 -7.18
C PHE A 110 -7.68 -15.14 -8.20
N GLU A 111 -8.24 -14.01 -7.80
CA GLU A 111 -8.35 -12.84 -8.67
C GLU A 111 -6.97 -12.30 -9.08
N ARG A 112 -6.00 -12.26 -8.18
CA ARG A 112 -4.62 -11.89 -8.52
C ARG A 112 -4.01 -12.85 -9.53
N GLN A 113 -4.20 -14.16 -9.36
CA GLN A 113 -3.71 -15.16 -10.31
C GLN A 113 -4.34 -14.99 -11.69
N ILE A 114 -5.65 -14.78 -11.77
CA ILE A 114 -6.33 -14.49 -13.04
C ILE A 114 -5.79 -13.21 -13.67
N ARG A 115 -5.65 -12.11 -12.92
CA ARG A 115 -5.11 -10.84 -13.44
C ARG A 115 -3.66 -10.99 -13.92
N GLN A 116 -2.84 -11.74 -13.17
CA GLN A 116 -1.47 -12.05 -13.58
C GLN A 116 -1.44 -12.86 -14.88
N ALA A 117 -2.30 -13.87 -15.00
CA ALA A 117 -2.39 -14.69 -16.22
C ALA A 117 -2.84 -13.85 -17.42
N VAL A 118 -3.85 -12.99 -17.26
CA VAL A 118 -4.31 -12.06 -18.31
C VAL A 118 -3.20 -11.08 -18.71
N ALA A 119 -2.56 -10.45 -17.73
CA ALA A 119 -1.45 -9.52 -17.99
C ALA A 119 -0.24 -10.19 -18.65
N GLN A 120 0.01 -11.45 -18.33
CA GLN A 120 1.07 -12.24 -18.97
C GLN A 120 0.73 -12.54 -20.43
N GLU A 121 -0.52 -12.92 -20.72
CA GLU A 121 -0.97 -13.18 -22.08
C GLU A 121 -1.00 -11.90 -22.93
N GLU A 122 -1.43 -10.77 -22.37
CA GLU A 122 -1.35 -9.46 -23.04
C GLU A 122 0.10 -9.10 -23.41
N ARG A 123 1.04 -9.27 -22.48
CA ARG A 123 2.48 -9.04 -22.76
C ARG A 123 2.99 -9.96 -23.85
N ARG A 124 2.57 -11.23 -23.85
CA ARG A 124 2.92 -12.19 -24.89
C ARG A 124 2.38 -11.76 -26.24
N MET A 125 1.11 -11.40 -26.34
CA MET A 125 0.47 -10.91 -27.57
C MET A 125 1.16 -9.65 -28.10
N ILE A 126 1.50 -8.69 -27.23
CA ILE A 126 2.25 -7.47 -27.60
C ILE A 126 3.63 -7.86 -28.14
N SER A 127 4.33 -8.77 -27.46
CA SER A 127 5.66 -9.26 -27.87
C SER A 127 5.60 -9.93 -29.24
N ASP A 128 4.61 -10.79 -29.48
CA ASP A 128 4.45 -11.49 -30.74
C ASP A 128 4.08 -10.55 -31.91
N ARG A 129 3.18 -9.57 -31.66
CA ARG A 129 2.87 -8.51 -32.62
C ARG A 129 4.13 -7.69 -32.98
N THR A 130 4.88 -7.30 -31.94
CA THR A 130 6.12 -6.53 -32.12
C THR A 130 7.15 -7.33 -32.88
N ARG A 131 7.35 -8.61 -32.55
CA ARG A 131 8.28 -9.52 -33.26
C ARG A 131 7.91 -9.66 -34.74
N THR A 132 6.63 -9.88 -35.03
CA THR A 132 6.12 -9.99 -36.40
C THR A 132 6.31 -8.68 -37.18
N ALA A 133 5.99 -7.54 -36.56
CA ALA A 133 6.19 -6.22 -37.17
C ALA A 133 7.68 -5.93 -37.44
N LEU A 134 8.57 -6.27 -36.51
CA LEU A 134 10.01 -6.10 -36.65
C LEU A 134 10.58 -7.05 -37.73
N ALA A 135 10.11 -8.29 -37.80
CA ALA A 135 10.48 -9.23 -38.85
C ALA A 135 10.10 -8.72 -40.25
N ALA A 136 8.88 -8.20 -40.41
CA ALA A 136 8.42 -7.58 -41.63
C ALA A 136 9.23 -6.31 -41.99
N ALA A 137 9.58 -5.49 -41.00
CA ALA A 137 10.43 -4.32 -41.22
C ALA A 137 11.85 -4.73 -41.67
N LYS A 138 12.42 -5.75 -41.03
CA LYS A 138 13.73 -6.33 -41.43
C LYS A 138 13.71 -6.88 -42.86
N ALA A 139 12.64 -7.56 -43.23
CA ALA A 139 12.48 -8.09 -44.62
C ALA A 139 12.41 -6.95 -45.64
N ARG A 140 11.90 -5.76 -45.25
CA ARG A 140 11.93 -4.56 -46.12
C ARG A 140 13.25 -3.81 -46.09
N GLY A 141 14.31 -4.36 -45.46
CA GLY A 141 15.64 -3.73 -45.39
C GLY A 141 15.78 -2.64 -44.32
N VAL A 142 14.79 -2.47 -43.42
CA VAL A 142 14.89 -1.50 -42.35
C VAL A 142 15.91 -1.94 -41.31
N LYS A 143 16.94 -1.13 -41.05
CA LYS A 143 17.94 -1.40 -40.03
C LYS A 143 17.28 -1.23 -38.64
N LEU A 144 17.17 -2.31 -37.87
CA LEU A 144 16.57 -2.37 -36.58
C LEU A 144 17.63 -2.29 -35.47
N GLY A 145 17.28 -1.61 -34.34
CA GLY A 145 18.14 -1.51 -33.17
C GLY A 145 19.32 -0.54 -33.34
N GLY A 146 20.09 -0.42 -32.28
CA GLY A 146 21.24 0.47 -32.19
C GLY A 146 20.89 1.95 -31.98
N TRP A 147 21.92 2.72 -31.66
CA TRP A 147 21.82 4.17 -31.55
C TRP A 147 21.63 4.79 -32.95
N ARG A 148 20.63 5.65 -33.09
CA ARG A 148 20.22 6.26 -34.37
C ARG A 148 20.64 7.71 -34.51
N GLY A 149 21.60 8.18 -33.71
CA GLY A 149 22.11 9.55 -33.80
C GLY A 149 21.28 10.64 -33.13
N GLY A 150 20.43 10.27 -32.17
CA GLY A 150 19.76 11.25 -31.30
C GLY A 150 20.57 11.57 -30.04
N PRO A 151 20.19 12.55 -29.24
CA PRO A 151 20.81 12.77 -27.95
C PRO A 151 20.65 11.53 -27.08
N PHE A 152 21.72 11.18 -26.34
CA PHE A 152 21.61 10.11 -25.35
C PHE A 152 20.54 10.48 -24.32
N PRO A 153 19.77 9.48 -23.83
CA PRO A 153 18.82 9.74 -22.75
C PRO A 153 19.52 10.47 -21.61
N ASP A 154 18.99 11.62 -21.23
CA ASP A 154 19.58 12.42 -20.16
C ASP A 154 19.58 11.61 -18.86
N ALA A 155 20.77 11.37 -18.30
CA ALA A 155 20.93 10.70 -17.01
C ALA A 155 20.21 11.44 -15.88
N ALA A 156 19.93 12.74 -16.07
CA ALA A 156 19.16 13.56 -15.15
C ALA A 156 17.71 13.06 -14.98
N LEU A 157 17.10 12.47 -16.02
CA LEU A 157 15.73 11.93 -15.94
C LEU A 157 15.61 10.80 -14.90
N GLY A 158 16.59 9.89 -14.85
CA GLY A 158 16.61 8.83 -13.82
C GLY A 158 16.85 9.38 -12.41
N GLY A 159 17.63 10.45 -12.29
CA GLY A 159 17.85 11.17 -11.03
C GLY A 159 16.61 11.92 -10.55
N ALA A 160 15.84 12.51 -11.48
CA ALA A 160 14.59 13.21 -11.18
C ALA A 160 13.52 12.25 -10.63
N ALA A 161 13.31 11.10 -11.28
CA ALA A 161 12.36 10.09 -10.81
C ALA A 161 12.68 9.57 -9.40
N ARG A 162 13.96 9.30 -9.09
CA ARG A 162 14.40 8.89 -7.75
C ARG A 162 14.18 9.98 -6.70
N ARG A 163 14.43 11.24 -7.05
CA ARG A 163 14.16 12.39 -6.17
C ARG A 163 12.67 12.49 -5.88
N GLN A 164 11.84 12.43 -6.89
CA GLN A 164 10.37 12.48 -6.75
C GLN A 164 9.86 11.37 -5.83
N GLN A 165 10.32 10.12 -5.99
CA GLN A 165 9.95 9.03 -5.09
C GLN A 165 10.37 9.29 -3.64
N ALA A 166 11.58 9.83 -3.44
CA ALA A 166 12.06 10.17 -2.10
C ALA A 166 11.28 11.34 -1.47
N ASP A 167 10.86 12.32 -2.27
CA ASP A 167 10.05 13.45 -1.82
C ASP A 167 8.62 13.01 -1.46
N THR A 168 8.01 12.15 -2.28
CA THR A 168 6.71 11.54 -1.98
C THR A 168 6.77 10.73 -0.68
N PHE A 169 7.77 9.88 -0.49
CA PHE A 169 7.94 9.12 0.74
C PHE A 169 8.12 10.05 1.95
N ALA A 170 8.96 11.08 1.82
CA ALA A 170 9.20 12.04 2.88
C ALA A 170 7.92 12.80 3.26
N ARG A 171 7.21 13.35 2.29
CA ARG A 171 6.06 14.24 2.54
C ARG A 171 4.79 13.48 2.89
N GLU A 172 4.46 12.44 2.16
CA GLU A 172 3.17 11.78 2.27
C GLU A 172 3.17 10.59 3.25
N VAL A 173 4.32 9.93 3.45
CA VAL A 173 4.36 8.71 4.25
C VAL A 173 4.86 8.97 5.67
N VAL A 174 6.06 9.52 5.83
CA VAL A 174 6.69 9.65 7.16
C VAL A 174 6.69 11.08 7.69
N GLY A 175 6.50 12.07 6.81
CA GLY A 175 6.54 13.48 7.14
C GLY A 175 5.60 13.89 8.27
N PRO A 176 4.30 13.55 8.22
CA PRO A 176 3.38 13.91 9.31
C PRO A 176 3.83 13.41 10.68
N THR A 177 4.38 12.18 10.73
CA THR A 177 4.87 11.59 11.98
C THR A 177 6.13 12.29 12.48
N LEU A 178 7.10 12.56 11.60
CA LEU A 178 8.35 13.23 11.98
C LEU A 178 8.16 14.71 12.30
N ALA A 179 7.25 15.41 11.59
CA ALA A 179 6.90 16.79 11.89
C ALA A 179 6.30 16.92 13.28
N GLY A 180 5.34 16.07 13.66
CA GLY A 180 4.79 16.07 15.00
C GLY A 180 5.81 15.83 16.11
N MET A 181 6.81 14.97 15.86
CA MET A 181 7.90 14.75 16.82
C MET A 181 8.85 15.95 16.87
N ARG A 182 9.11 16.63 15.75
CA ARG A 182 9.92 17.84 15.68
C ARG A 182 9.25 18.96 16.47
N ASP A 183 7.97 19.16 16.25
CA ASP A 183 7.19 20.21 16.91
C ASP A 183 7.07 19.97 18.43
N ALA A 184 7.13 18.70 18.87
CA ALA A 184 7.25 18.30 20.27
C ALA A 184 8.69 18.43 20.83
N GLY A 185 9.65 18.99 20.08
CA GLY A 185 11.01 19.22 20.52
C GLY A 185 11.91 17.98 20.61
N SER A 186 11.53 16.88 19.96
CA SER A 186 12.33 15.64 20.01
C SER A 186 13.65 15.79 19.27
N SER A 187 14.75 15.24 19.82
CA SER A 187 16.03 15.18 19.13
C SER A 187 15.98 14.19 17.95
N LEU A 188 16.86 14.39 16.95
CA LEU A 188 16.93 13.49 15.78
C LEU A 188 17.18 12.03 16.17
N SER A 189 17.96 11.77 17.21
CA SER A 189 18.21 10.43 17.74
C SER A 189 16.98 9.85 18.40
N ALA A 190 16.24 10.66 19.18
CA ALA A 190 14.99 10.23 19.79
C ALA A 190 13.91 9.89 18.72
N MET A 191 13.80 10.73 17.68
CA MET A 191 12.93 10.45 16.53
C MET A 191 13.29 9.14 15.84
N ALA A 192 14.58 8.90 15.57
CA ALA A 192 15.05 7.66 14.95
C ALA A 192 14.71 6.43 15.82
N SER A 193 14.94 6.51 17.12
CA SER A 193 14.60 5.45 18.07
C SER A 193 13.11 5.17 18.11
N GLU A 194 12.29 6.20 18.11
CA GLU A 194 10.84 6.08 18.12
C GLU A 194 10.29 5.48 16.82
N MET A 195 10.83 5.90 15.66
CA MET A 195 10.48 5.30 14.35
C MET A 195 10.83 3.80 14.31
N ASN A 196 11.98 3.42 14.86
CA ASN A 196 12.39 2.02 14.96
C ASN A 196 11.50 1.25 15.96
N ARG A 197 11.15 1.84 17.09
CA ARG A 197 10.25 1.23 18.10
C ARG A 197 8.86 0.97 17.52
N ARG A 198 8.35 1.91 16.72
CA ARG A 198 7.06 1.75 15.99
C ARG A 198 7.16 0.81 14.79
N ALA A 199 8.32 0.22 14.51
CA ALA A 199 8.57 -0.63 13.36
C ALA A 199 8.19 0.02 12.01
N ILE A 200 8.34 1.36 11.89
CA ILE A 200 8.10 2.08 10.65
C ILE A 200 9.32 1.85 9.74
N PRO A 201 9.17 1.29 8.53
CA PRO A 201 10.30 1.03 7.66
C PRO A 201 10.85 2.32 7.04
N THR A 202 12.16 2.36 6.74
CA THR A 202 12.72 3.37 5.85
C THR A 202 12.33 3.10 4.40
N ALA A 203 12.60 4.03 3.48
CA ALA A 203 12.34 3.81 2.06
C ALA A 203 13.03 2.55 1.49
N GLN A 204 14.15 2.13 2.09
CA GLN A 204 14.96 0.98 1.67
C GLN A 204 14.97 -0.17 2.71
N ASP A 205 13.93 -0.27 3.55
CA ASP A 205 13.78 -1.29 4.60
C ASP A 205 14.91 -1.35 5.65
N GLY A 206 15.73 -0.30 5.74
CA GLY A 206 16.79 -0.18 6.75
C GLY A 206 16.27 0.35 8.09
N LYS A 207 17.18 0.44 9.07
CA LYS A 207 16.90 1.08 10.35
C LYS A 207 16.97 2.61 10.25
N TRP A 208 16.13 3.29 11.00
CA TRP A 208 16.21 4.73 11.16
C TRP A 208 17.45 5.11 11.97
N THR A 209 18.14 6.12 11.48
CA THR A 209 19.28 6.76 12.14
C THR A 209 19.01 8.26 12.22
N ALA A 210 19.69 8.99 13.08
CA ALA A 210 19.59 10.45 13.16
C ALA A 210 19.88 11.11 11.79
N THR A 211 20.82 10.56 11.02
CA THR A 211 21.12 11.03 9.66
C THR A 211 19.97 10.79 8.68
N ALA A 212 19.29 9.64 8.77
CA ALA A 212 18.12 9.33 7.94
C ALA A 212 16.97 10.28 8.26
N VAL A 213 16.69 10.52 9.53
CA VAL A 213 15.68 11.49 9.98
C VAL A 213 16.00 12.90 9.44
N ARG A 214 17.24 13.38 9.61
CA ARG A 214 17.67 14.68 9.08
C ARG A 214 17.45 14.82 7.59
N ARG A 215 17.78 13.78 6.80
CA ARG A 215 17.57 13.78 5.33
C ARG A 215 16.10 13.86 4.93
N VAL A 216 15.22 13.24 5.71
CA VAL A 216 13.78 13.30 5.46
C VAL A 216 13.25 14.69 5.83
N LEU A 217 13.58 15.22 7.01
CA LEU A 217 13.16 16.55 7.43
C LEU A 217 13.58 17.64 6.44
N ALA A 218 14.83 17.57 5.93
CA ALA A 218 15.32 18.49 4.90
C ALA A 218 14.57 18.43 3.56
N ARG A 219 13.65 17.49 3.37
CA ARG A 219 12.76 17.42 2.19
C ARG A 219 11.35 17.95 2.47
N LEU A 220 11.04 18.22 3.75
CA LEU A 220 9.77 18.80 4.17
C LEU A 220 9.83 20.33 4.13
N ASP A 221 11.02 20.87 4.39
CA ASP A 221 11.32 22.31 4.30
C ASP A 221 11.53 22.68 2.82
#